data_258b88bfc10bd9cce6c9196148b7784b
#
_entry.id   258b88bfc10bd9cce6c9196148b7784b
#
_cell.length_a   1.000
_cell.length_b   1.000
_cell.length_c   1.000
_cell.angle_alpha   90.00
_cell.angle_beta   90.00
_cell.angle_gamma   90.00
#
_symmetry.space_group_name_H-M   'P 1'
#
loop_
_entity.id
_entity.type
_entity.pdbx_description
1 polymer ?
#
loop_
_entity_poly.entity_id
_entity_poly.type
_entity_poly.pdbx_seq_one_letter_code
_entity_poly.pdbx_strand_id
1 'polypeptide(L)'
;VAKSLVKVGVLSEDSYRTFMESISTVSSQMIFDQKTMEKNIFLKKYGHLRPGTYDILSKRYDDNPDLYFNWAKTAKKKFLPKNNFSLSASKRRIINEILNINSINTDADNLFKFIRSTIELREKAKFDFTRNLSEAMSLIEKVGVSHGLTVEDLSYCNVTAFRELFLSVNKTREIL
;
A
#
# COMPACT_ATOMS: atom_id res chain seq x y z
N VAL A 1 -18.97 2.84 1.57
CA VAL A 1 -19.93 2.27 2.52
C VAL A 1 -19.75 2.83 3.92
N ALA A 2 -18.63 2.58 4.66
CA ALA A 2 -18.48 3.07 6.04
C ALA A 2 -18.61 4.59 6.16
N LYS A 3 -18.00 5.35 5.22
CA LYS A 3 -18.14 6.81 5.15
C LYS A 3 -19.56 7.27 4.79
N SER A 4 -20.32 6.45 4.05
CA SER A 4 -21.74 6.73 3.77
C SER A 4 -22.60 6.60 5.02
N LEU A 5 -22.29 5.64 5.91
CA LEU A 5 -22.97 5.50 7.21
C LEU A 5 -22.74 6.72 8.13
N VAL A 6 -21.62 7.41 8.00
CA VAL A 6 -21.37 8.69 8.70
C VAL A 6 -22.23 9.80 8.10
N LYS A 7 -22.27 9.90 6.77
CA LYS A 7 -23.06 10.94 6.08
C LYS A 7 -24.55 10.88 6.40
N VAL A 8 -25.09 9.69 6.60
CA VAL A 8 -26.51 9.50 6.98
C VAL A 8 -26.72 9.48 8.50
N GLY A 9 -25.71 9.82 9.30
CA GLY A 9 -25.82 9.97 10.74
C GLY A 9 -25.91 8.68 11.55
N VAL A 10 -25.70 7.50 10.93
CA VAL A 10 -25.72 6.19 11.61
C VAL A 10 -24.44 5.95 12.42
N LEU A 11 -23.30 6.36 11.88
CA LEU A 11 -22.02 6.36 12.58
C LEU A 11 -21.58 7.79 12.89
N SER A 12 -20.98 8.00 14.05
CA SER A 12 -20.22 9.22 14.31
C SER A 12 -18.86 9.18 13.62
N GLU A 13 -18.26 10.35 13.37
CA GLU A 13 -16.88 10.46 12.87
C GLU A 13 -15.89 9.73 13.79
N ASP A 14 -16.05 9.78 15.09
CA ASP A 14 -15.23 9.07 16.05
C ASP A 14 -15.33 7.55 15.93
N SER A 15 -16.55 7.04 15.76
CA SER A 15 -16.77 5.60 15.53
C SER A 15 -16.13 5.14 14.21
N TYR A 16 -16.24 5.96 13.17
CA TYR A 16 -15.60 5.69 11.89
C TYR A 16 -14.07 5.70 12.02
N ARG A 17 -13.50 6.71 12.69
CA ARG A 17 -12.07 6.80 12.94
C ARG A 17 -11.56 5.59 13.74
N THR A 18 -12.24 5.23 14.83
CA THR A 18 -11.91 4.04 15.64
C THR A 18 -11.94 2.76 14.81
N PHE A 19 -12.93 2.62 13.91
CA PHE A 19 -13.00 1.49 12.99
C PHE A 19 -11.79 1.47 12.04
N MET A 20 -11.47 2.59 11.41
CA MET A 20 -10.33 2.67 10.48
C MET A 20 -8.99 2.40 11.17
N GLU A 21 -8.80 2.90 12.39
CA GLU A 21 -7.60 2.65 13.21
C GLU A 21 -7.50 1.18 13.67
N SER A 22 -8.60 0.45 13.73
CA SER A 22 -8.63 -0.96 14.09
C SER A 22 -8.23 -1.89 12.94
N ILE A 23 -8.09 -1.37 11.71
CA ILE A 23 -7.71 -2.15 10.53
C ILE A 23 -6.19 -2.27 10.46
N SER A 24 -5.70 -3.50 10.31
CA SER A 24 -4.27 -3.76 10.15
C SER A 24 -3.87 -3.59 8.69
N THR A 25 -3.24 -2.46 8.37
CA THR A 25 -2.74 -2.18 7.01
C THR A 25 -1.24 -2.49 6.90
N VAL A 26 -0.77 -2.71 5.65
CA VAL A 26 0.67 -2.87 5.37
C VAL A 26 1.48 -1.69 5.91
N SER A 27 0.97 -0.47 5.76
CA SER A 27 1.65 0.74 6.25
C SER A 27 1.77 0.76 7.77
N SER A 28 0.72 0.39 8.50
CA SER A 28 0.76 0.32 9.97
C SER A 28 1.72 -0.77 10.45
N GLN A 29 1.74 -1.90 9.76
CA GLN A 29 2.66 -3.00 10.03
C GLN A 29 4.11 -2.60 9.75
N MET A 30 4.38 -1.90 8.63
CA MET A 30 5.71 -1.43 8.27
C MET A 30 6.29 -0.48 9.33
N ILE A 31 5.48 0.47 9.84
CA ILE A 31 5.91 1.38 10.91
C ILE A 31 6.27 0.62 12.19
N PHE A 32 5.54 -0.42 12.52
CA PHE A 32 5.83 -1.28 13.67
C PHE A 32 7.10 -2.12 13.43
N ASP A 33 7.19 -2.78 12.28
CA ASP A 33 8.29 -3.65 11.90
C ASP A 33 9.62 -2.86 11.83
N GLN A 34 9.59 -1.61 11.37
CA GLN A 34 10.75 -0.72 11.35
C GLN A 34 11.36 -0.51 12.75
N LYS A 35 10.54 -0.50 13.80
CA LYS A 35 10.98 -0.30 15.18
C LYS A 35 11.38 -1.61 15.89
N THR A 36 10.94 -2.75 15.39
CA THR A 36 11.05 -4.03 16.09
C THR A 36 11.92 -5.06 15.38
N MET A 37 12.03 -4.97 14.05
CA MET A 37 12.83 -5.89 13.24
C MET A 37 14.28 -5.42 13.12
N GLU A 38 15.16 -6.35 12.82
CA GLU A 38 16.50 -6.02 12.36
C GLU A 38 16.46 -5.41 10.95
N LYS A 39 17.40 -4.48 10.67
CA LYS A 39 17.49 -3.75 9.40
C LYS A 39 17.41 -4.67 8.19
N ASN A 40 18.19 -5.75 8.18
CA ASN A 40 18.24 -6.68 7.04
C ASN A 40 16.90 -7.40 6.80
N ILE A 41 16.23 -7.83 7.88
CA ILE A 41 14.92 -8.50 7.80
C ILE A 41 13.85 -7.52 7.32
N PHE A 42 13.88 -6.30 7.82
CA PHE A 42 12.99 -5.23 7.39
C PHE A 42 13.17 -4.92 5.89
N LEU A 43 14.40 -4.72 5.43
CA LEU A 43 14.69 -4.41 4.02
C LEU A 43 14.35 -5.58 3.10
N LYS A 44 14.56 -6.83 3.50
CA LYS A 44 14.10 -7.99 2.73
C LYS A 44 12.58 -7.98 2.52
N LYS A 45 11.81 -7.49 3.49
CA LYS A 45 10.35 -7.42 3.43
C LYS A 45 9.86 -6.19 2.67
N TYR A 46 10.40 -5.01 2.96
CA TYR A 46 9.90 -3.72 2.51
C TYR A 46 10.84 -2.95 1.57
N GLY A 47 12.07 -3.43 1.36
CA GLY A 47 13.10 -2.73 0.62
C GLY A 47 12.72 -2.37 -0.82
N HIS A 48 11.89 -3.19 -1.45
CA HIS A 48 11.38 -2.94 -2.81
C HIS A 48 10.47 -1.70 -2.91
N LEU A 49 9.95 -1.21 -1.80
CA LEU A 49 9.09 -0.02 -1.80
C LEU A 49 9.92 1.25 -2.07
N ARG A 50 9.24 2.25 -2.60
CA ARG A 50 9.76 3.61 -2.80
C ARG A 50 8.65 4.63 -2.50
N PRO A 51 8.99 5.87 -2.06
CA PRO A 51 8.00 6.90 -1.76
C PRO A 51 7.07 7.20 -2.94
N GLY A 52 7.63 7.36 -4.14
CA GLY A 52 6.90 7.48 -5.40
C GLY A 52 6.75 6.13 -6.09
N THR A 53 5.63 5.44 -5.89
CA THR A 53 5.42 4.05 -6.38
C THR A 53 5.66 3.88 -7.89
N TYR A 54 5.33 4.90 -8.70
CA TYR A 54 5.46 4.90 -10.16
C TYR A 54 6.55 5.86 -10.65
N ASP A 55 7.36 6.39 -9.74
CA ASP A 55 8.39 7.37 -10.04
C ASP A 55 9.77 6.70 -10.04
N ILE A 56 10.40 6.66 -11.22
CA ILE A 56 11.72 6.06 -11.40
C ILE A 56 12.83 6.86 -10.68
N LEU A 57 12.62 8.17 -10.48
CA LEU A 57 13.56 9.02 -9.74
C LEU A 57 13.54 8.74 -8.23
N SER A 58 12.44 8.18 -7.74
CA SER A 58 12.29 7.84 -6.33
C SER A 58 13.07 6.56 -6.01
N LYS A 59 14.15 6.67 -5.24
CA LYS A 59 14.98 5.52 -4.86
C LYS A 59 14.21 4.54 -3.97
N ARG A 60 14.54 3.25 -4.11
CA ARG A 60 14.00 2.19 -3.26
C ARG A 60 14.51 2.32 -1.83
N TYR A 61 13.78 1.75 -0.90
CA TYR A 61 14.22 1.72 0.51
C TYR A 61 15.47 0.89 0.72
N ASP A 62 15.72 -0.15 -0.09
CA ASP A 62 16.95 -0.95 0.00
C ASP A 62 18.15 -0.30 -0.72
N ASP A 63 17.95 0.63 -1.67
CA ASP A 63 19.02 1.37 -2.33
C ASP A 63 19.68 2.39 -1.37
N ASN A 64 18.88 3.10 -0.57
CA ASN A 64 19.37 4.08 0.41
C ASN A 64 18.52 4.09 1.68
N PRO A 65 18.62 3.04 2.52
CA PRO A 65 17.73 2.88 3.68
C PRO A 65 17.89 3.97 4.74
N ASP A 66 19.09 4.51 4.89
CA ASP A 66 19.39 5.50 5.93
C ASP A 66 18.83 6.91 5.57
N LEU A 67 18.45 7.12 4.30
CA LEU A 67 17.73 8.32 3.87
C LEU A 67 16.29 8.33 4.42
N TYR A 68 15.68 7.15 4.56
CA TYR A 68 14.26 7.02 4.86
C TYR A 68 13.96 6.60 6.29
N PHE A 69 14.89 5.92 6.94
CA PHE A 69 14.63 5.30 8.24
C PHE A 69 15.71 5.63 9.26
N ASN A 70 15.27 6.00 10.46
CA ASN A 70 16.14 6.03 11.61
C ASN A 70 16.13 4.66 12.30
N TRP A 71 17.28 4.00 12.33
CA TRP A 71 17.45 2.65 12.89
C TRP A 71 17.74 2.64 14.39
N ALA A 72 17.63 3.76 15.09
CA ALA A 72 17.73 3.79 16.54
C ALA A 72 16.61 2.91 17.13
N LYS A 73 17.01 1.78 17.69
CA LYS A 73 16.08 0.77 18.27
C LYS A 73 15.30 1.38 19.42
N THR A 74 14.05 1.68 19.23
CA THR A 74 13.11 2.03 20.27
C THR A 74 12.25 0.82 20.60
N ALA A 75 12.51 0.25 21.81
CA ALA A 75 11.64 -0.64 22.57
C ALA A 75 10.87 -1.76 21.84
N LYS A 76 11.09 -2.99 22.32
CA LYS A 76 10.28 -4.20 22.03
C LYS A 76 8.83 -4.01 22.48
N LYS A 77 7.99 -3.39 21.67
CA LYS A 77 6.54 -3.39 21.88
C LYS A 77 5.89 -4.35 20.89
N LYS A 78 5.01 -5.23 21.36
CA LYS A 78 4.16 -6.03 20.48
C LYS A 78 3.22 -5.10 19.70
N PHE A 79 3.02 -5.36 18.40
CA PHE A 79 1.97 -4.74 17.65
C PHE A 79 0.62 -5.19 18.23
N LEU A 80 -0.06 -4.28 18.86
CA LEU A 80 -1.45 -4.46 19.25
C LEU A 80 -2.25 -3.52 18.34
N PRO A 81 -3.21 -4.02 17.55
CA PRO A 81 -4.15 -3.15 16.86
C PRO A 81 -4.78 -2.25 17.92
N LYS A 82 -4.69 -0.94 17.69
CA LYS A 82 -4.87 0.08 18.74
C LYS A 82 -6.25 0.12 19.37
N ASN A 83 -7.29 -0.42 18.75
CA ASN A 83 -8.66 -0.36 19.27
C ASN A 83 -9.50 -1.56 18.77
N ASN A 84 -10.20 -2.19 19.69
CA ASN A 84 -11.27 -3.12 19.33
C ASN A 84 -12.52 -2.31 18.97
N PHE A 85 -12.75 -2.08 17.69
CA PHE A 85 -14.00 -1.50 17.23
C PHE A 85 -15.14 -2.51 17.41
N SER A 86 -16.21 -2.08 18.02
CA SER A 86 -17.48 -2.81 18.12
C SER A 86 -18.66 -1.88 17.88
N LEU A 87 -19.68 -2.39 17.20
CA LEU A 87 -20.95 -1.69 17.04
C LEU A 87 -21.79 -1.82 18.31
N SER A 88 -22.40 -0.73 18.76
CA SER A 88 -23.44 -0.80 19.78
C SER A 88 -24.67 -1.52 19.26
N ALA A 89 -25.48 -2.12 20.15
CA ALA A 89 -26.68 -2.85 19.77
C ALA A 89 -27.67 -1.97 18.95
N SER A 90 -27.80 -0.69 19.33
CA SER A 90 -28.65 0.27 18.61
C SER A 90 -28.17 0.53 17.18
N LYS A 91 -26.88 0.78 16.99
CA LYS A 91 -26.30 0.99 15.65
C LYS A 91 -26.39 -0.25 14.77
N ARG A 92 -26.14 -1.42 15.35
CA ARG A 92 -26.29 -2.71 14.65
C ARG A 92 -27.72 -2.90 14.14
N ARG A 93 -28.72 -2.62 14.97
CA ARG A 93 -30.13 -2.70 14.57
C ARG A 93 -30.46 -1.76 13.41
N ILE A 94 -30.06 -0.49 13.50
CA ILE A 94 -30.31 0.50 12.42
C ILE A 94 -29.65 0.09 11.11
N ILE A 95 -28.40 -0.40 11.16
CA ILE A 95 -27.70 -0.85 9.97
C ILE A 95 -28.41 -2.07 9.36
N ASN A 96 -28.86 -3.04 10.17
CA ASN A 96 -29.61 -4.20 9.68
C ASN A 96 -30.94 -3.77 9.02
N GLU A 97 -31.65 -2.82 9.58
CA GLU A 97 -32.85 -2.24 8.96
C GLU A 97 -32.56 -1.62 7.60
N ILE A 98 -31.50 -0.84 7.50
CA ILE A 98 -31.06 -0.23 6.21
C ILE A 98 -30.69 -1.31 5.18
N LEU A 99 -29.98 -2.36 5.58
CA LEU A 99 -29.62 -3.46 4.70
C LEU A 99 -30.84 -4.20 4.18
N ASN A 100 -31.80 -4.47 5.06
CA ASN A 100 -33.06 -5.16 4.70
C ASN A 100 -33.91 -4.33 3.73
N ILE A 101 -34.08 -3.03 4.00
CA ILE A 101 -34.83 -2.10 3.12
C ILE A 101 -34.22 -2.08 1.70
N ASN A 102 -32.90 -2.18 1.60
CA ASN A 102 -32.19 -2.18 0.32
C ASN A 102 -31.99 -3.59 -0.27
N SER A 103 -32.63 -4.60 0.26
CA SER A 103 -32.54 -6.01 -0.19
C SER A 103 -31.09 -6.54 -0.21
N ILE A 104 -30.24 -6.08 0.71
CA ILE A 104 -28.86 -6.54 0.86
C ILE A 104 -28.86 -7.66 1.89
N ASN A 105 -28.66 -8.88 1.43
CA ASN A 105 -28.71 -10.11 2.25
C ASN A 105 -27.40 -10.26 3.07
N THR A 106 -27.24 -9.43 4.10
CA THR A 106 -26.16 -9.53 5.09
C THR A 106 -26.58 -8.81 6.37
N ASP A 107 -25.78 -8.95 7.42
CA ASP A 107 -25.96 -8.21 8.66
C ASP A 107 -24.83 -7.17 8.90
N ALA A 108 -25.00 -6.34 9.92
CA ALA A 108 -24.06 -5.27 10.25
C ALA A 108 -22.65 -5.80 10.58
N ASP A 109 -22.55 -6.89 11.31
CA ASP A 109 -21.25 -7.45 11.72
C ASP A 109 -20.50 -8.03 10.50
N ASN A 110 -21.20 -8.77 9.65
CA ASN A 110 -20.63 -9.28 8.40
C ASN A 110 -20.28 -8.17 7.41
N LEU A 111 -21.07 -7.10 7.32
CA LEU A 111 -20.74 -5.92 6.54
C LEU A 111 -19.42 -5.30 6.99
N PHE A 112 -19.23 -5.07 8.29
CA PHE A 112 -18.00 -4.48 8.81
C PHE A 112 -16.79 -5.41 8.67
N LYS A 113 -17.00 -6.71 8.84
CA LYS A 113 -15.98 -7.73 8.56
C LYS A 113 -15.56 -7.71 7.09
N PHE A 114 -16.52 -7.65 6.17
CA PHE A 114 -16.27 -7.55 4.73
C PHE A 114 -15.49 -6.27 4.38
N ILE A 115 -15.90 -5.09 4.90
CA ILE A 115 -15.19 -3.82 4.67
C ILE A 115 -13.74 -3.92 5.17
N ARG A 116 -13.51 -4.45 6.37
CA ARG A 116 -12.18 -4.67 6.94
C ARG A 116 -11.33 -5.54 6.03
N SER A 117 -11.82 -6.74 5.71
CA SER A 117 -11.09 -7.69 4.87
C SER A 117 -10.78 -7.14 3.49
N THR A 118 -11.71 -6.39 2.89
CA THR A 118 -11.50 -5.74 1.58
C THR A 118 -10.38 -4.70 1.64
N ILE A 119 -10.31 -3.90 2.70
CA ILE A 119 -9.24 -2.90 2.86
C ILE A 119 -7.89 -3.60 3.07
N GLU A 120 -7.84 -4.60 3.94
CA GLU A 120 -6.62 -5.37 4.22
C GLU A 120 -6.10 -6.10 2.98
N LEU A 121 -7.00 -6.77 2.24
CA LEU A 121 -6.66 -7.47 0.99
C LEU A 121 -6.18 -6.51 -0.10
N ARG A 122 -6.86 -5.36 -0.26
CA ARG A 122 -6.46 -4.34 -1.23
C ARG A 122 -5.05 -3.81 -0.93
N GLU A 123 -4.76 -3.49 0.32
CA GLU A 123 -3.43 -3.01 0.72
C GLU A 123 -2.36 -4.09 0.53
N LYS A 124 -2.69 -5.34 0.87
CA LYS A 124 -1.79 -6.47 0.64
C LYS A 124 -1.54 -6.71 -0.85
N ALA A 125 -2.58 -6.74 -1.67
CA ALA A 125 -2.45 -6.92 -3.13
C ALA A 125 -1.62 -5.80 -3.76
N LYS A 126 -1.83 -4.54 -3.33
CA LYS A 126 -1.01 -3.41 -3.77
C LYS A 126 0.46 -3.60 -3.35
N PHE A 127 0.72 -4.02 -2.13
CA PHE A 127 2.07 -4.29 -1.64
C PHE A 127 2.78 -5.38 -2.47
N ASP A 128 2.08 -6.49 -2.74
CA ASP A 128 2.63 -7.59 -3.53
C ASP A 128 2.88 -7.15 -5.00
N PHE A 129 1.95 -6.41 -5.59
CA PHE A 129 2.08 -5.86 -6.95
C PHE A 129 3.26 -4.87 -7.07
N THR A 130 3.44 -4.00 -6.08
CA THR A 130 4.52 -2.99 -6.12
C THR A 130 5.91 -3.60 -6.11
N ARG A 131 6.08 -4.85 -5.66
CA ARG A 131 7.36 -5.57 -5.75
C ARG A 131 7.77 -5.77 -7.21
N ASN A 132 6.88 -6.31 -8.03
CA ASN A 132 7.15 -6.55 -9.45
C ASN A 132 7.32 -5.24 -10.22
N LEU A 133 6.50 -4.24 -9.93
CA LEU A 133 6.62 -2.93 -10.54
C LEU A 133 7.98 -2.28 -10.22
N SER A 134 8.38 -2.28 -8.95
CA SER A 134 9.64 -1.71 -8.50
C SER A 134 10.84 -2.41 -9.12
N GLU A 135 10.77 -3.74 -9.28
CA GLU A 135 11.82 -4.52 -9.94
C GLU A 135 11.89 -4.18 -11.44
N ALA A 136 10.75 -4.08 -12.13
CA ALA A 136 10.71 -3.66 -13.53
C ALA A 136 11.34 -2.27 -13.72
N MET A 137 11.03 -1.31 -12.85
CA MET A 137 11.65 0.03 -12.90
C MET A 137 13.16 -0.03 -12.69
N SER A 138 13.65 -0.88 -11.78
CA SER A 138 15.10 -1.07 -11.57
C SER A 138 15.78 -1.73 -12.79
N LEU A 139 15.09 -2.60 -13.50
CA LEU A 139 15.59 -3.17 -14.76
C LEU A 139 15.64 -2.11 -15.87
N ILE A 140 14.60 -1.28 -16.00
CA ILE A 140 14.55 -0.15 -16.93
C ILE A 140 15.73 0.80 -16.67
N GLU A 141 15.99 1.16 -15.40
CA GLU A 141 17.14 1.98 -15.01
C GLU A 141 18.46 1.34 -15.46
N LYS A 142 18.68 0.06 -15.18
CA LYS A 142 19.89 -0.65 -15.59
C LYS A 142 20.08 -0.68 -17.10
N VAL A 143 19.03 -0.95 -17.85
CA VAL A 143 19.06 -0.97 -19.33
C VAL A 143 19.37 0.43 -19.85
N GLY A 144 18.67 1.47 -19.41
CA GLY A 144 18.89 2.83 -19.86
C GLY A 144 20.31 3.33 -19.57
N VAL A 145 20.79 3.12 -18.34
CA VAL A 145 22.15 3.51 -17.94
C VAL A 145 23.20 2.77 -18.77
N SER A 146 23.01 1.48 -19.10
CA SER A 146 23.93 0.73 -19.97
C SER A 146 23.99 1.28 -21.42
N HIS A 147 22.97 2.06 -21.83
CA HIS A 147 22.91 2.73 -23.13
C HIS A 147 23.27 4.24 -23.05
N GLY A 148 23.78 4.71 -21.90
CA GLY A 148 24.25 6.06 -21.70
C GLY A 148 23.18 7.09 -21.37
N LEU A 149 21.97 6.63 -20.97
CA LEU A 149 20.89 7.50 -20.50
C LEU A 149 21.00 7.71 -19.00
N THR A 150 20.61 8.89 -18.55
CA THR A 150 20.44 9.18 -17.13
C THR A 150 19.09 8.69 -16.62
N VAL A 151 18.93 8.54 -15.31
CA VAL A 151 17.62 8.19 -14.73
C VAL A 151 16.59 9.29 -14.99
N GLU A 152 17.05 10.54 -15.11
CA GLU A 152 16.20 11.67 -15.48
C GLU A 152 15.70 11.56 -16.92
N ASP A 153 16.55 11.19 -17.87
CA ASP A 153 16.13 10.93 -19.26
C ASP A 153 15.07 9.83 -19.28
N LEU A 154 15.26 8.74 -18.51
CA LEU A 154 14.33 7.64 -18.40
C LEU A 154 12.97 8.04 -17.82
N SER A 155 12.91 9.09 -17.00
CA SER A 155 11.63 9.57 -16.43
C SER A 155 10.70 10.16 -17.48
N TYR A 156 11.23 10.58 -18.62
CA TYR A 156 10.45 11.08 -19.77
C TYR A 156 10.14 10.00 -20.81
N CYS A 157 10.77 8.82 -20.70
CA CYS A 157 10.57 7.75 -21.67
C CYS A 157 9.18 7.10 -21.53
N ASN A 158 8.58 6.76 -22.66
CA ASN A 158 7.40 5.92 -22.67
C ASN A 158 7.81 4.46 -22.46
N VAL A 159 7.14 3.77 -21.53
CA VAL A 159 7.40 2.35 -21.24
C VAL A 159 7.27 1.45 -22.49
N THR A 160 6.47 1.85 -23.48
CA THR A 160 6.35 1.12 -24.76
C THR A 160 7.64 1.09 -25.57
N ALA A 161 8.50 2.11 -25.43
CA ALA A 161 9.82 2.15 -26.07
C ALA A 161 10.69 0.96 -25.66
N PHE A 162 10.64 0.54 -24.41
CA PHE A 162 11.38 -0.64 -23.91
C PHE A 162 10.87 -1.95 -24.51
N ARG A 163 9.59 -2.03 -24.88
CA ARG A 163 9.03 -3.17 -25.60
C ARG A 163 9.57 -3.23 -27.04
N GLU A 164 9.73 -2.08 -27.70
CA GLU A 164 10.27 -1.99 -29.05
C GLU A 164 11.77 -2.31 -29.10
N LEU A 165 12.53 -1.93 -28.05
CA LEU A 165 13.93 -2.34 -27.91
C LEU A 165 14.12 -3.85 -27.97
N PHE A 166 13.23 -4.62 -27.37
CA PHE A 166 13.29 -6.08 -27.39
C PHE A 166 13.07 -6.66 -28.80
N LEU A 167 12.35 -5.94 -29.65
CA LEU A 167 12.04 -6.35 -31.02
C LEU A 167 13.06 -5.84 -32.07
N SER A 168 13.94 -4.90 -31.69
CA SER A 168 14.82 -4.20 -32.62
C SER A 168 16.24 -4.05 -32.08
N VAL A 169 17.12 -5.01 -32.37
CA VAL A 169 18.51 -5.08 -31.86
C VAL A 169 19.39 -3.86 -32.25
N ASN A 170 19.01 -3.09 -33.27
CA ASN A 170 19.87 -2.06 -33.89
C ASN A 170 19.42 -0.60 -33.75
N LYS A 171 18.33 -0.31 -33.00
CA LYS A 171 17.75 1.05 -32.96
C LYS A 171 17.62 1.66 -31.56
N THR A 172 18.44 1.23 -30.65
CA THR A 172 18.30 1.60 -29.21
C THR A 172 18.30 3.11 -28.97
N ARG A 173 19.17 3.87 -29.65
CA ARG A 173 19.26 5.33 -29.50
C ARG A 173 18.14 6.12 -30.18
N GLU A 174 17.45 5.53 -31.14
CA GLU A 174 16.33 6.16 -31.85
C GLU A 174 15.00 5.91 -31.12
N ILE A 175 14.94 4.88 -30.28
CA ILE A 175 13.74 4.41 -29.59
C ILE A 175 13.65 4.98 -28.16
N LEU A 176 14.76 5.17 -27.47
CA LEU A 176 14.88 5.77 -26.14
C LEU A 176 15.26 7.25 -26.22
#